data_2d8bdad7e162357ddb857da4bbe72fb0
#
_entry.id   2d8bdad7e162357ddb857da4bbe72fb0
#
_cell.length_a   1.000
_cell.length_b   1.000
_cell.length_c   1.000
_cell.angle_alpha   90.00
_cell.angle_beta   90.00
_cell.angle_gamma   90.00
#
_symmetry.space_group_name_H-M   'P 1'
#
loop_
_entity.id
_entity.type
_entity.pdbx_description
1 polymer ?
#
loop_
_entity_poly.entity_id
_entity_poly.type
_entity_poly.pdbx_seq_one_letter_code
_entity_poly.pdbx_strand_id
1 'polypeptide(L)'
;PRQSLLRDAIVAPAKRVGLQLDPGLLELLMEELDAQPGALPLLQRTMELLWLRREGNRLTQESFDGFAGVVGGLLAHADQVMESLNPEEVILAQQLWLCLGSAWTTENQPSRRRVSLRTLRSKDRAQQFRFQQVLQRLIQERLIVASSTLNEQGLAESYVEVAHDALLRKWPRLLAWVDKARPMLTVRENLDRWVT
;
A
#
# COMPACT_ATOMS: atom_id res chain seq x y z
N PRO A 1 4.02 -3.19 -25.10
CA PRO A 1 3.07 -4.22 -24.64
C PRO A 1 2.43 -3.86 -23.28
N ARG A 2 3.18 -3.39 -22.25
CA ARG A 2 2.62 -3.09 -20.93
C ARG A 2 1.66 -1.89 -20.96
N GLN A 3 2.01 -0.84 -21.67
CA GLN A 3 1.18 0.36 -21.81
C GLN A 3 -0.14 0.08 -22.54
N SER A 4 -0.10 -0.74 -23.60
CA SER A 4 -1.34 -1.11 -24.31
C SER A 4 -2.28 -1.91 -23.41
N LEU A 5 -1.77 -2.85 -22.59
CA LEU A 5 -2.57 -3.62 -21.66
C LEU A 5 -3.21 -2.75 -20.57
N LEU A 6 -2.47 -1.79 -20.02
CA LEU A 6 -3.02 -0.83 -19.03
C LEU A 6 -4.08 0.05 -19.68
N ARG A 7 -3.84 0.55 -20.88
CA ARG A 7 -4.80 1.35 -21.65
C ARG A 7 -6.10 0.57 -21.90
N ASP A 8 -5.98 -0.66 -22.35
CA ASP A 8 -7.13 -1.54 -22.60
C ASP A 8 -7.89 -1.86 -21.31
N ALA A 9 -7.19 -2.03 -20.19
CA ALA A 9 -7.79 -2.26 -18.88
C ALA A 9 -8.63 -1.06 -18.38
N ILE A 10 -8.35 0.15 -18.87
CA ILE A 10 -9.15 1.36 -18.58
C ILE A 10 -10.27 1.51 -19.59
N VAL A 11 -9.94 1.49 -20.87
CA VAL A 11 -10.86 1.89 -21.96
C VAL A 11 -11.93 0.83 -22.22
N ALA A 12 -11.59 -0.46 -22.17
CA ALA A 12 -12.55 -1.50 -22.51
C ALA A 12 -13.71 -1.62 -21.50
N PRO A 13 -13.49 -1.61 -20.17
CA PRO A 13 -14.58 -1.57 -19.21
C PRO A 13 -15.40 -0.29 -19.29
N ALA A 14 -14.74 0.87 -19.45
CA ALA A 14 -15.43 2.16 -19.57
C ALA A 14 -16.42 2.16 -20.74
N LYS A 15 -15.97 1.72 -21.92
CA LYS A 15 -16.84 1.61 -23.12
C LYS A 15 -18.03 0.66 -22.90
N ARG A 16 -17.85 -0.45 -22.19
CA ARG A 16 -18.93 -1.44 -21.95
C ARG A 16 -20.09 -0.85 -21.13
N VAL A 17 -19.80 0.06 -20.22
CA VAL A 17 -20.80 0.71 -19.36
C VAL A 17 -21.15 2.13 -19.83
N GLY A 18 -20.66 2.52 -21.01
CA GLY A 18 -20.89 3.85 -21.61
C GLY A 18 -20.22 4.99 -20.82
N LEU A 19 -19.23 4.71 -19.99
CA LEU A 19 -18.50 5.70 -19.21
C LEU A 19 -17.56 6.49 -20.11
N GLN A 20 -17.54 7.80 -19.95
CA GLN A 20 -16.70 8.73 -20.70
C GLN A 20 -15.54 9.21 -19.81
N LEU A 21 -14.36 9.32 -20.38
CA LEU A 21 -13.21 9.95 -19.76
C LEU A 21 -13.03 11.34 -20.35
N ASP A 22 -12.68 12.31 -19.52
CA ASP A 22 -12.32 13.64 -20.00
C ASP A 22 -11.13 13.58 -20.96
N PRO A 23 -11.07 14.47 -21.95
CA PRO A 23 -9.90 14.58 -22.81
C PRO A 23 -8.63 14.77 -21.99
N GLY A 24 -7.59 13.98 -22.29
CA GLY A 24 -6.30 14.03 -21.58
C GLY A 24 -6.22 13.22 -20.29
N LEU A 25 -7.35 12.86 -19.64
CA LEU A 25 -7.33 12.07 -18.40
C LEU A 25 -6.66 10.70 -18.58
N LEU A 26 -6.91 10.04 -19.71
CA LEU A 26 -6.31 8.76 -20.02
C LEU A 26 -4.78 8.87 -20.13
N GLU A 27 -4.31 9.89 -20.81
CA GLU A 27 -2.90 10.18 -21.01
C GLU A 27 -2.20 10.47 -19.67
N LEU A 28 -2.80 11.28 -18.79
CA LEU A 28 -2.31 11.56 -17.44
C LEU A 28 -2.23 10.28 -16.58
N LEU A 29 -3.28 9.46 -16.61
CA LEU A 29 -3.28 8.17 -15.91
C LEU A 29 -2.15 7.26 -16.40
N MET A 30 -1.94 7.18 -17.71
CA MET A 30 -0.91 6.36 -18.32
C MET A 30 0.49 6.85 -17.97
N GLU A 31 0.73 8.16 -17.98
CA GLU A 31 2.01 8.78 -17.61
C GLU A 31 2.37 8.50 -16.15
N GLU A 32 1.44 8.76 -15.22
CA GLU A 32 1.69 8.54 -13.81
C GLU A 32 1.88 7.05 -13.47
N LEU A 33 1.14 6.15 -14.13
CA LEU A 33 1.24 4.71 -13.91
C LEU A 33 2.51 4.10 -14.51
N ASP A 34 3.01 4.63 -15.62
CA ASP A 34 4.24 4.13 -16.26
C ASP A 34 5.47 4.38 -15.38
N ALA A 35 5.46 5.48 -14.65
CA ALA A 35 6.50 5.84 -13.70
C ALA A 35 6.50 4.96 -12.41
N GLN A 36 5.47 4.10 -12.20
CA GLN A 36 5.31 3.38 -10.94
C GLN A 36 5.53 1.86 -11.11
N PRO A 37 6.43 1.24 -10.33
CA PRO A 37 6.50 -0.21 -10.22
C PRO A 37 5.21 -0.73 -9.53
N GLY A 38 4.59 -1.77 -10.09
CA GLY A 38 3.35 -2.31 -9.55
C GLY A 38 2.11 -1.46 -9.83
N ALA A 39 2.01 -0.88 -11.03
CA ALA A 39 0.96 0.05 -11.45
C ALA A 39 -0.48 -0.47 -11.33
N LEU A 40 -0.73 -1.78 -11.43
CA LEU A 40 -2.08 -2.33 -11.52
C LEU A 40 -2.95 -2.11 -10.26
N PRO A 41 -2.47 -2.34 -9.03
CA PRO A 41 -3.22 -2.01 -7.82
C PRO A 41 -3.50 -0.51 -7.69
N LEU A 42 -2.54 0.34 -8.09
CA LEU A 42 -2.73 1.80 -8.12
C LEU A 42 -3.81 2.20 -9.12
N LEU A 43 -3.76 1.66 -10.34
CA LEU A 43 -4.79 1.89 -11.35
C LEU A 43 -6.17 1.52 -10.81
N GLN A 44 -6.29 0.34 -10.22
CA GLN A 44 -7.58 -0.13 -9.69
C GLN A 44 -8.14 0.84 -8.65
N ARG A 45 -7.31 1.30 -7.70
CA ARG A 45 -7.73 2.25 -6.68
C ARG A 45 -8.07 3.62 -7.28
N THR A 46 -7.27 4.10 -8.21
CA THR A 46 -7.52 5.38 -8.89
C THR A 46 -8.84 5.35 -9.66
N MET A 47 -9.11 4.27 -10.39
CA MET A 47 -10.36 4.11 -11.12
C MET A 47 -11.57 4.02 -10.20
N GLU A 48 -11.43 3.39 -9.03
CA GLU A 48 -12.47 3.35 -8.00
C GLU A 48 -12.77 4.75 -7.44
N LEU A 49 -11.74 5.54 -7.13
CA LEU A 49 -11.91 6.92 -6.66
C LEU A 49 -12.55 7.82 -7.72
N LEU A 50 -12.11 7.71 -8.98
CA LEU A 50 -12.71 8.43 -10.09
C LEU A 50 -14.18 8.04 -10.28
N TRP A 51 -14.50 6.74 -10.16
CA TRP A 51 -15.86 6.26 -10.23
C TRP A 51 -16.75 6.84 -9.13
N LEU A 52 -16.27 6.87 -7.89
CA LEU A 52 -17.01 7.43 -6.74
C LEU A 52 -17.24 8.95 -6.89
N ARG A 53 -16.35 9.66 -7.55
CA ARG A 53 -16.41 11.12 -7.78
C ARG A 53 -16.86 11.50 -9.18
N ARG A 54 -17.37 10.55 -9.97
CA ARG A 54 -17.81 10.81 -11.34
C ARG A 54 -18.97 11.80 -11.40
N GLU A 55 -19.01 12.55 -12.47
CA GLU A 55 -20.10 13.44 -12.80
C GLU A 55 -21.05 12.77 -13.82
N GLY A 56 -22.17 12.26 -13.34
CA GLY A 56 -23.05 11.46 -14.18
C GLY A 56 -22.33 10.23 -14.73
N ASN A 57 -22.04 10.22 -16.03
CA ASN A 57 -21.33 9.15 -16.73
C ASN A 57 -19.91 9.56 -17.20
N ARG A 58 -19.31 10.57 -16.55
CA ARG A 58 -17.97 11.08 -16.88
C ARG A 58 -16.99 10.94 -15.72
N LEU A 59 -15.80 10.47 -16.03
CA LEU A 59 -14.62 10.57 -15.18
C LEU A 59 -13.89 11.86 -15.54
N THR A 60 -13.78 12.77 -14.57
CA THR A 60 -13.26 14.12 -14.81
C THR A 60 -11.81 14.27 -14.38
N GLN A 61 -11.07 15.12 -15.08
CA GLN A 61 -9.71 15.47 -14.70
C GLN A 61 -9.71 16.23 -13.36
N GLU A 62 -10.72 17.07 -13.09
CA GLU A 62 -10.86 17.79 -11.83
C GLU A 62 -10.94 16.83 -10.64
N SER A 63 -11.68 15.73 -10.76
CA SER A 63 -11.72 14.69 -9.74
C SER A 63 -10.36 14.03 -9.53
N PHE A 64 -9.60 13.80 -10.60
CA PHE A 64 -8.25 13.23 -10.55
C PHE A 64 -7.26 14.16 -9.85
N ASP A 65 -7.26 15.43 -10.21
CA ASP A 65 -6.43 16.46 -9.59
C ASP A 65 -6.81 16.66 -8.11
N GLY A 66 -8.09 16.53 -7.79
CA GLY A 66 -8.62 16.69 -6.43
C GLY A 66 -8.13 15.67 -5.40
N PHE A 67 -7.57 14.53 -5.83
CA PHE A 67 -6.87 13.59 -4.94
C PHE A 67 -5.36 13.48 -5.22
N ALA A 68 -4.78 14.46 -5.89
CA ALA A 68 -3.35 14.56 -6.19
C ALA A 68 -2.80 13.34 -6.96
N GLY A 69 -3.53 12.91 -7.99
CA GLY A 69 -3.09 11.85 -8.90
C GLY A 69 -3.13 10.45 -8.31
N VAL A 70 -2.50 9.52 -8.99
CA VAL A 70 -2.52 8.08 -8.67
C VAL A 70 -1.95 7.79 -7.27
N VAL A 71 -0.83 8.44 -6.91
CA VAL A 71 -0.19 8.23 -5.61
C VAL A 71 -0.98 8.90 -4.50
N GLY A 72 -1.46 10.12 -4.72
CA GLY A 72 -2.25 10.85 -3.73
C GLY A 72 -3.53 10.11 -3.32
N GLY A 73 -4.22 9.51 -4.28
CA GLY A 73 -5.38 8.65 -4.03
C GLY A 73 -5.06 7.44 -3.13
N LEU A 74 -3.89 6.81 -3.33
CA LEU A 74 -3.43 5.72 -2.47
C LEU A 74 -3.16 6.20 -1.03
N LEU A 75 -2.46 7.33 -0.88
CA LEU A 75 -2.12 7.88 0.44
C LEU A 75 -3.36 8.30 1.22
N ALA A 76 -4.31 8.97 0.56
CA ALA A 76 -5.59 9.34 1.16
C ALA A 76 -6.39 8.10 1.60
N HIS A 77 -6.38 7.03 0.81
CA HIS A 77 -7.00 5.77 1.19
C HIS A 77 -6.34 5.16 2.43
N ALA A 78 -5.01 5.14 2.49
CA ALA A 78 -4.29 4.64 3.66
C ALA A 78 -4.67 5.43 4.93
N ASP A 79 -4.79 6.76 4.83
CA ASP A 79 -5.24 7.59 5.94
C ASP A 79 -6.67 7.28 6.36
N GLN A 80 -7.61 7.12 5.43
CA GLN A 80 -9.00 6.74 5.73
C GLN A 80 -9.08 5.39 6.47
N VAL A 81 -8.29 4.40 6.03
CA VAL A 81 -8.24 3.10 6.72
C VAL A 81 -7.71 3.26 8.14
N MET A 82 -6.63 4.02 8.34
CA MET A 82 -6.08 4.26 9.68
C MET A 82 -7.05 5.03 10.59
N GLU A 83 -7.81 5.97 10.06
CA GLU A 83 -8.84 6.72 10.81
C GLU A 83 -10.04 5.86 11.21
N SER A 84 -10.30 4.78 10.49
CA SER A 84 -11.36 3.81 10.82
C SER A 84 -10.99 2.84 11.95
N LEU A 85 -9.70 2.80 12.34
CA LEU A 85 -9.19 1.95 13.43
C LEU A 85 -9.35 2.63 14.77
N ASN A 86 -9.60 1.83 15.83
CA ASN A 86 -9.55 2.36 17.18
C ASN A 86 -8.10 2.61 17.65
N PRO A 87 -7.87 3.34 18.77
CA PRO A 87 -6.53 3.71 19.22
C PRO A 87 -5.58 2.51 19.45
N GLU A 88 -6.08 1.38 19.97
CA GLU A 88 -5.27 0.19 20.20
C GLU A 88 -4.87 -0.49 18.87
N GLU A 89 -5.79 -0.52 17.91
CA GLU A 89 -5.54 -1.04 16.57
C GLU A 89 -4.56 -0.16 15.80
N VAL A 90 -4.62 1.17 15.95
CA VAL A 90 -3.65 2.10 15.36
C VAL A 90 -2.23 1.80 15.83
N ILE A 91 -2.03 1.49 17.12
CA ILE A 91 -0.72 1.13 17.66
C ILE A 91 -0.21 -0.16 17.01
N LEU A 92 -1.06 -1.18 16.87
CA LEU A 92 -0.70 -2.45 16.22
C LEU A 92 -0.39 -2.26 14.74
N ALA A 93 -1.18 -1.45 14.04
CA ALA A 93 -0.93 -1.10 12.65
C ALA A 93 0.40 -0.34 12.49
N GLN A 94 0.68 0.65 13.34
CA GLN A 94 1.95 1.38 13.33
C GLN A 94 3.15 0.45 13.50
N GLN A 95 3.11 -0.47 14.47
CA GLN A 95 4.16 -1.46 14.67
C GLN A 95 4.38 -2.33 13.43
N LEU A 96 3.28 -2.77 12.79
CA LEU A 96 3.34 -3.55 11.56
C LEU A 96 3.99 -2.74 10.43
N TRP A 97 3.55 -1.50 10.18
CA TRP A 97 4.12 -0.64 9.16
C TRP A 97 5.63 -0.42 9.31
N LEU A 98 6.09 -0.18 10.54
CA LEU A 98 7.53 -0.03 10.84
C LEU A 98 8.32 -1.32 10.60
N CYS A 99 7.67 -2.49 10.75
CA CYS A 99 8.30 -3.78 10.45
C CYS A 99 8.39 -4.09 8.94
N LEU A 100 7.46 -3.58 8.13
CA LEU A 100 7.36 -3.89 6.70
C LEU A 100 8.29 -3.06 5.80
N GLY A 101 8.93 -2.03 6.34
CA GLY A 101 9.97 -1.28 5.64
C GLY A 101 11.37 -1.64 6.13
N SER A 102 12.36 -1.43 5.29
CA SER A 102 13.79 -1.53 5.58
C SER A 102 14.52 -0.27 5.18
N ALA A 103 15.76 -0.14 5.65
CA ALA A 103 16.62 1.01 5.35
C ALA A 103 16.07 2.38 5.81
N TRP A 104 15.30 2.38 6.92
CA TRP A 104 14.72 3.59 7.49
C TRP A 104 15.75 4.64 7.95
N THR A 105 16.97 4.18 8.25
CA THR A 105 18.03 4.99 8.88
C THR A 105 19.19 5.28 7.95
N THR A 106 19.22 4.71 6.74
CA THR A 106 20.25 4.93 5.73
C THR A 106 19.83 6.03 4.74
N GLU A 107 20.80 6.59 4.01
CA GLU A 107 20.53 7.55 2.93
C GLU A 107 19.78 6.90 1.74
N ASN A 108 19.73 5.58 1.69
CA ASN A 108 18.98 4.84 0.70
C ASN A 108 17.45 4.99 0.94
N GLN A 109 16.70 5.03 -0.14
CA GLN A 109 15.25 5.08 -0.06
C GLN A 109 14.70 3.81 0.60
N PRO A 110 13.70 3.93 1.50
CA PRO A 110 13.10 2.78 2.14
C PRO A 110 12.52 1.82 1.09
N SER A 111 12.74 0.55 1.31
CA SER A 111 12.27 -0.53 0.44
C SER A 111 11.35 -1.48 1.20
N ARG A 112 10.53 -2.22 0.44
CA ARG A 112 9.63 -3.22 1.01
C ARG A 112 10.44 -4.34 1.67
N ARG A 113 9.99 -4.74 2.86
CA ARG A 113 10.49 -5.92 3.57
C ARG A 113 9.38 -6.96 3.63
N ARG A 114 9.71 -8.17 3.20
CA ARG A 114 8.86 -9.34 3.35
C ARG A 114 9.06 -9.91 4.76
N VAL A 115 8.00 -9.97 5.55
CA VAL A 115 8.05 -10.38 6.95
C VAL A 115 7.22 -11.62 7.16
N SER A 116 7.81 -12.65 7.80
CA SER A 116 7.09 -13.87 8.15
C SER A 116 6.03 -13.59 9.23
N LEU A 117 4.81 -14.11 9.02
CA LEU A 117 3.75 -14.02 10.04
C LEU A 117 4.10 -14.71 11.34
N ARG A 118 5.07 -15.63 11.34
CA ARG A 118 5.57 -16.27 12.56
C ARG A 118 6.28 -15.27 13.46
N THR A 119 7.05 -14.34 12.90
CA THR A 119 7.80 -13.32 13.65
C THR A 119 6.89 -12.22 14.23
N LEU A 120 5.67 -12.10 13.72
CA LEU A 120 4.67 -11.11 14.15
C LEU A 120 3.70 -11.66 15.21
N ARG A 121 3.92 -12.89 15.68
CA ARG A 121 3.03 -13.50 16.67
C ARG A 121 3.29 -12.95 18.09
N SER A 122 2.21 -12.53 18.75
CA SER A 122 2.22 -12.24 20.17
C SER A 122 1.99 -13.50 21.01
N LYS A 123 2.56 -13.57 22.22
CA LYS A 123 2.26 -14.61 23.22
C LYS A 123 0.89 -14.41 23.87
N ASP A 124 0.40 -13.18 23.89
CA ASP A 124 -0.93 -12.85 24.38
C ASP A 124 -1.98 -13.14 23.30
N ARG A 125 -2.92 -14.02 23.62
CA ARG A 125 -4.00 -14.42 22.69
C ARG A 125 -4.94 -13.28 22.31
N ALA A 126 -5.26 -12.39 23.24
CA ALA A 126 -6.15 -11.27 22.97
C ALA A 126 -5.48 -10.26 22.02
N GLN A 127 -4.20 -9.94 22.26
CA GLN A 127 -3.40 -9.09 21.40
C GLN A 127 -3.21 -9.73 20.02
N GLN A 128 -2.95 -11.05 19.97
CA GLN A 128 -2.82 -11.77 18.71
C GLN A 128 -4.10 -11.73 17.88
N PHE A 129 -5.26 -11.87 18.50
CA PHE A 129 -6.55 -11.79 17.82
C PHE A 129 -6.78 -10.39 17.22
N ARG A 130 -6.56 -9.32 18.01
CA ARG A 130 -6.66 -7.93 17.52
C ARG A 130 -5.68 -7.66 16.37
N PHE A 131 -4.44 -8.12 16.50
CA PHE A 131 -3.45 -7.99 15.44
C PHE A 131 -3.91 -8.65 14.14
N GLN A 132 -4.51 -9.85 14.22
CA GLN A 132 -5.05 -10.53 13.05
C GLN A 132 -6.20 -9.76 12.40
N GLN A 133 -7.08 -9.12 13.19
CA GLN A 133 -8.15 -8.27 12.66
C GLN A 133 -7.58 -7.05 11.92
N VAL A 134 -6.59 -6.36 12.50
CA VAL A 134 -5.91 -5.24 11.86
C VAL A 134 -5.24 -5.67 10.55
N LEU A 135 -4.47 -6.76 10.60
CA LEU A 135 -3.80 -7.29 9.42
C LEU A 135 -4.79 -7.66 8.32
N GLN A 136 -5.87 -8.37 8.66
CA GLN A 136 -6.91 -8.74 7.73
C GLN A 136 -7.57 -7.51 7.08
N ARG A 137 -7.84 -6.47 7.87
CA ARG A 137 -8.36 -5.20 7.37
C ARG A 137 -7.40 -4.56 6.36
N LEU A 138 -6.11 -4.43 6.70
CA LEU A 138 -5.12 -3.85 5.80
C LEU A 138 -4.93 -4.65 4.50
N ILE A 139 -5.09 -5.99 4.55
CA ILE A 139 -5.07 -6.85 3.36
C ILE A 139 -6.35 -6.64 2.51
N GLN A 140 -7.52 -6.60 3.12
CA GLN A 140 -8.79 -6.35 2.43
C GLN A 140 -8.78 -4.99 1.72
N GLU A 141 -8.21 -3.98 2.37
CA GLU A 141 -8.03 -2.64 1.82
C GLU A 141 -6.84 -2.53 0.84
N ARG A 142 -6.17 -3.65 0.56
CA ARG A 142 -5.05 -3.76 -0.40
C ARG A 142 -3.86 -2.84 -0.10
N LEU A 143 -3.66 -2.51 1.16
CA LEU A 143 -2.49 -1.77 1.63
C LEU A 143 -1.31 -2.70 1.92
N ILE A 144 -1.63 -3.97 2.26
CA ILE A 144 -0.67 -5.05 2.52
C ILE A 144 -1.04 -6.24 1.66
N VAL A 145 -0.05 -6.98 1.18
CA VAL A 145 -0.20 -8.23 0.44
C VAL A 145 0.30 -9.38 1.30
N ALA A 146 -0.50 -10.44 1.37
CA ALA A 146 -0.10 -11.71 1.95
C ALA A 146 0.28 -12.71 0.86
N SER A 147 1.33 -13.48 1.10
CA SER A 147 1.80 -14.54 0.21
C SER A 147 2.24 -15.75 1.03
N SER A 148 2.21 -16.92 0.43
CA SER A 148 2.72 -18.15 1.05
C SER A 148 3.73 -18.81 0.15
N THR A 149 4.82 -19.29 0.73
CA THR A 149 5.84 -20.08 0.04
C THR A 149 6.20 -21.30 0.89
N LEU A 150 6.71 -22.35 0.25
CA LEU A 150 7.29 -23.46 0.99
C LEU A 150 8.68 -23.05 1.48
N ASN A 151 8.98 -23.31 2.74
CA ASN A 151 10.33 -23.15 3.27
C ASN A 151 11.23 -24.33 2.84
N GLU A 152 12.51 -24.30 3.22
CA GLU A 152 13.48 -25.36 2.89
C GLU A 152 13.08 -26.75 3.41
N GLN A 153 12.19 -26.79 4.40
CA GLN A 153 11.66 -28.03 5.00
C GLN A 153 10.33 -28.48 4.34
N GLY A 154 9.90 -27.80 3.25
CA GLY A 154 8.63 -28.09 2.55
C GLY A 154 7.37 -27.68 3.30
N LEU A 155 7.49 -26.91 4.39
CA LEU A 155 6.35 -26.40 5.15
C LEU A 155 5.88 -25.04 4.61
N ALA A 156 4.57 -24.86 4.52
CA ALA A 156 3.99 -23.59 4.09
C ALA A 156 4.29 -22.49 5.13
N GLU A 157 4.93 -21.43 4.67
CA GLU A 157 5.19 -20.24 5.47
C GLU A 157 4.54 -19.02 4.82
N SER A 158 3.78 -18.28 5.63
CA SER A 158 3.05 -17.10 5.19
C SER A 158 3.83 -15.84 5.52
N TYR A 159 3.84 -14.93 4.57
CA TYR A 159 4.56 -13.67 4.63
C TYR A 159 3.61 -12.51 4.29
N VAL A 160 3.97 -11.34 4.78
CA VAL A 160 3.30 -10.08 4.45
C VAL A 160 4.32 -9.03 4.00
N GLU A 161 3.90 -8.19 3.08
CA GLU A 161 4.68 -7.05 2.58
C GLU A 161 3.76 -5.89 2.21
N VAL A 162 4.31 -4.70 2.10
CA VAL A 162 3.57 -3.52 1.65
C VAL A 162 3.15 -3.69 0.20
N ALA A 163 1.90 -3.36 -0.12
CA ALA A 163 1.38 -3.51 -1.48
C ALA A 163 2.08 -2.58 -2.48
N HIS A 164 2.49 -1.38 -2.05
CA HIS A 164 3.12 -0.40 -2.94
C HIS A 164 4.19 0.44 -2.24
N ASP A 165 5.35 0.62 -2.91
CA ASP A 165 6.51 1.36 -2.38
C ASP A 165 6.20 2.82 -2.06
N ALA A 166 5.24 3.45 -2.76
CA ALA A 166 4.83 4.82 -2.48
C ALA A 166 4.34 5.02 -1.04
N LEU A 167 3.74 3.99 -0.42
CA LEU A 167 3.36 4.04 0.99
C LEU A 167 4.56 4.20 1.91
N LEU A 168 5.68 3.54 1.61
CA LEU A 168 6.90 3.66 2.40
C LEU A 168 7.63 5.00 2.17
N ARG A 169 7.55 5.54 0.97
CA ARG A 169 8.36 6.69 0.55
C ARG A 169 7.65 8.03 0.65
N LYS A 170 6.33 8.05 0.53
CA LYS A 170 5.56 9.29 0.36
C LYS A 170 4.43 9.48 1.35
N TRP A 171 4.09 8.49 2.19
CA TRP A 171 3.00 8.61 3.14
C TRP A 171 3.40 9.41 4.37
N PRO A 172 2.88 10.64 4.56
CA PRO A 172 3.34 11.54 5.62
C PRO A 172 3.16 10.96 7.03
N ARG A 173 2.05 10.24 7.26
CA ARG A 173 1.77 9.59 8.55
C ARG A 173 2.84 8.54 8.89
N LEU A 174 3.21 7.69 7.93
CA LEU A 174 4.25 6.69 8.15
C LEU A 174 5.62 7.33 8.34
N LEU A 175 5.97 8.34 7.55
CA LEU A 175 7.23 9.06 7.71
C LEU A 175 7.35 9.71 9.09
N ALA A 176 6.27 10.30 9.61
CA ALA A 176 6.24 10.84 10.97
C ALA A 176 6.42 9.74 12.04
N TRP A 177 5.88 8.53 11.83
CA TRP A 177 6.11 7.41 12.73
C TRP A 177 7.56 6.92 12.69
N VAL A 178 8.15 6.84 11.50
CA VAL A 178 9.57 6.49 11.31
C VAL A 178 10.47 7.48 12.04
N ASP A 179 10.23 8.78 11.90
CA ASP A 179 11.04 9.82 12.56
C ASP A 179 10.98 9.68 14.08
N LYS A 180 9.80 9.41 14.65
CA LYS A 180 9.65 9.17 16.10
C LYS A 180 10.32 7.87 16.55
N ALA A 181 10.32 6.84 15.73
CA ALA A 181 10.89 5.53 16.04
C ALA A 181 12.37 5.41 15.66
N ARG A 182 12.97 6.38 14.99
CA ARG A 182 14.33 6.35 14.44
C ARG A 182 15.39 5.82 15.41
N PRO A 183 15.46 6.24 16.69
CA PRO A 183 16.47 5.72 17.62
C PRO A 183 16.37 4.20 17.83
N MET A 184 15.14 3.67 17.89
CA MET A 184 14.91 2.23 18.06
C MET A 184 15.17 1.44 16.78
N LEU A 185 14.84 2.02 15.62
CA LEU A 185 15.09 1.40 14.31
C LEU A 185 16.58 1.28 14.02
N THR A 186 17.39 2.26 14.40
CA THR A 186 18.85 2.22 14.27
C THR A 186 19.45 1.06 15.05
N VAL A 187 19.01 0.86 16.30
CA VAL A 187 19.46 -0.27 17.14
C VAL A 187 19.08 -1.60 16.48
N ARG A 188 17.87 -1.75 16.00
CA ARG A 188 17.39 -2.96 15.34
C ARG A 188 18.16 -3.27 14.06
N GLU A 189 18.35 -2.29 13.17
CA GLU A 189 19.11 -2.48 11.92
C GLU A 189 20.57 -2.85 12.18
N ASN A 190 21.17 -2.31 13.23
CA ASN A 190 22.50 -2.72 13.65
C ASN A 190 22.53 -4.17 14.16
N LEU A 191 21.55 -4.60 14.97
CA LEU A 191 21.45 -5.97 15.43
C LEU A 191 21.21 -6.96 14.28
N ASP A 192 20.31 -6.65 13.35
CA ASP A 192 20.05 -7.49 12.15
C ASP A 192 21.33 -7.70 11.32
N ARG A 193 22.23 -6.70 11.30
CA ARG A 193 23.53 -6.78 10.60
C ARG A 193 24.57 -7.66 11.29
N TRP A 194 24.46 -7.88 12.61
CA TRP A 194 25.37 -8.73 13.37
C TRP A 194 24.95 -10.21 13.39
N VAL A 195 23.71 -10.51 13.02
CA VAL A 195 23.12 -11.87 13.05
C VAL A 195 23.15 -12.56 11.68
N THR A 196 23.51 -11.81 10.63
CA THR A 196 23.75 -12.34 9.27
C THR A 196 25.22 -12.57 9.02
#